data_3b813ad4cfd28e1e5bf64278366b0e67
#
_entry.id   3b813ad4cfd28e1e5bf64278366b0e67
#
_cell.length_a   1.000
_cell.length_b   1.000
_cell.length_c   1.000
_cell.angle_alpha   90.00
_cell.angle_beta   90.00
_cell.angle_gamma   90.00
#
_symmetry.space_group_name_H-M   'P 1'
#
loop_
_entity.id
_entity.type
_entity.pdbx_description
1 polymer ?
#
loop_
_entity_poly.entity_id
_entity_poly.type
_entity_poly.pdbx_seq_one_letter_code
_entity_poly.pdbx_strand_id
1 'polypeptide(L)'
;MKRVQLHKGRDISIQRQHPWIFSRAVKIIEPIEEGDRVIVSDHRCIDRCQSHYHDSSIMLRILTEDINLDVQAYWDDTIGRAIHLRDSLGFPNDKTDAYRLINGEGDHASGLIVDVYGDTAVIQCHTYAMHRELDQITSSIKRYGEGVINYIYTKPTRTLKERYENVVTGYLGGEGPAVVKFREHGILYESNLEIAQKTGFFLDQRDNRKLIGSLSEGKTVMNNYCYVRNVHVRSTH
;
A
#
# COMPACT_ATOMS: atom_id res chain seq x y z
N MET A 1 24.56 -2.90 -3.47
CA MET A 1 23.37 -3.27 -4.28
C MET A 1 23.82 -3.79 -5.62
N LYS A 2 23.11 -4.79 -6.17
CA LYS A 2 23.31 -5.31 -7.53
C LYS A 2 22.89 -4.27 -8.57
N ARG A 3 23.38 -4.42 -9.81
CA ARG A 3 23.11 -3.47 -10.90
C ARG A 3 22.40 -4.13 -12.07
N VAL A 4 21.50 -3.37 -12.69
CA VAL A 4 20.89 -3.67 -13.98
C VAL A 4 21.20 -2.56 -14.97
N GLN A 5 21.37 -2.90 -16.23
CA GLN A 5 21.67 -1.92 -17.26
C GLN A 5 20.49 -1.77 -18.22
N LEU A 6 20.19 -0.54 -18.64
CA LEU A 6 19.20 -0.29 -19.68
C LEU A 6 19.85 -0.37 -21.08
N HIS A 7 19.09 -0.86 -22.04
CA HIS A 7 19.47 -0.78 -23.45
C HIS A 7 19.53 0.68 -23.92
N LYS A 8 20.35 0.97 -24.92
CA LYS A 8 20.47 2.31 -25.51
C LYS A 8 19.10 2.88 -25.90
N GLY A 9 18.80 4.11 -25.42
CA GLY A 9 17.54 4.82 -25.70
C GLY A 9 16.32 4.23 -24.98
N ARG A 10 16.52 3.42 -23.95
CA ARG A 10 15.43 2.82 -23.14
C ARG A 10 15.30 3.44 -21.73
N ASP A 11 15.95 4.55 -21.47
CA ASP A 11 15.88 5.34 -20.23
C ASP A 11 14.71 6.35 -20.21
N ILE A 12 13.81 6.28 -21.18
CA ILE A 12 12.65 7.19 -21.33
C ILE A 12 11.73 7.17 -20.10
N SER A 13 11.54 6.00 -19.47
CA SER A 13 10.72 5.90 -18.25
C SER A 13 11.29 6.78 -17.12
N ILE A 14 12.60 6.75 -16.91
CA ILE A 14 13.28 7.57 -15.91
C ILE A 14 13.13 9.05 -16.26
N GLN A 15 13.42 9.44 -17.50
CA GLN A 15 13.31 10.84 -17.96
C GLN A 15 11.89 11.42 -17.80
N ARG A 16 10.86 10.59 -17.90
CA ARG A 16 9.45 10.97 -17.75
C ARG A 16 8.90 10.75 -16.35
N GLN A 17 9.76 10.37 -15.40
CA GLN A 17 9.36 10.04 -14.02
C GLN A 17 8.25 8.97 -13.96
N HIS A 18 8.24 8.06 -14.94
CA HIS A 18 7.30 6.95 -14.95
C HIS A 18 7.79 5.87 -13.97
N PRO A 19 6.96 5.38 -13.05
CA PRO A 19 7.40 4.50 -11.96
C PRO A 19 7.82 3.09 -12.42
N TRP A 20 7.60 2.71 -13.68
CA TRP A 20 7.85 1.36 -14.19
C TRP A 20 8.84 1.35 -15.36
N ILE A 21 9.72 0.35 -15.34
CA ILE A 21 10.58 0.01 -16.49
C ILE A 21 10.24 -1.42 -16.91
N PHE A 22 9.89 -1.58 -18.19
CA PHE A 22 9.46 -2.87 -18.73
C PHE A 22 10.66 -3.74 -19.13
N SER A 23 10.47 -5.08 -19.10
CA SER A 23 11.52 -6.08 -19.34
C SER A 23 12.30 -5.87 -20.64
N ARG A 24 11.66 -5.43 -21.72
CA ARG A 24 12.32 -5.14 -22.99
C ARG A 24 13.34 -3.99 -22.95
N ALA A 25 13.33 -3.19 -21.90
CA ALA A 25 14.28 -2.10 -21.72
C ALA A 25 15.53 -2.52 -20.92
N VAL A 26 15.47 -3.67 -20.24
CA VAL A 26 16.43 -4.09 -19.22
C VAL A 26 17.37 -5.15 -19.74
N LYS A 27 18.67 -4.97 -19.47
CA LYS A 27 19.73 -5.95 -19.67
C LYS A 27 20.23 -6.40 -18.30
N ILE A 28 20.01 -7.68 -17.97
CA ILE A 28 20.56 -8.29 -16.76
C ILE A 28 22.05 -8.54 -16.99
N ILE A 29 22.89 -7.98 -16.15
CA ILE A 29 24.36 -8.05 -16.25
C ILE A 29 24.99 -8.89 -15.13
N GLU A 30 24.24 -9.21 -14.10
CA GLU A 30 24.65 -10.07 -12.99
C GLU A 30 23.44 -10.83 -12.43
N PRO A 31 23.62 -11.94 -11.69
CA PRO A 31 22.50 -12.68 -11.08
C PRO A 31 21.71 -11.82 -10.09
N ILE A 32 20.40 -11.70 -10.31
CA ILE A 32 19.47 -10.93 -9.49
C ILE A 32 18.31 -11.83 -9.09
N GLU A 33 17.87 -11.69 -7.85
CA GLU A 33 16.74 -12.44 -7.30
C GLU A 33 15.48 -11.59 -7.28
N GLU A 34 14.33 -12.26 -7.37
CA GLU A 34 13.01 -11.62 -7.22
C GLU A 34 12.94 -10.83 -5.92
N GLY A 35 12.53 -9.57 -6.02
CA GLY A 35 12.41 -8.67 -4.89
C GLY A 35 13.71 -7.99 -4.45
N ASP A 36 14.83 -8.19 -5.18
CA ASP A 36 16.05 -7.45 -4.90
C ASP A 36 15.87 -5.95 -5.16
N ARG A 37 16.45 -5.14 -4.29
CA ARG A 37 16.68 -3.72 -4.53
C ARG A 37 17.95 -3.56 -5.35
N VAL A 38 17.86 -2.88 -6.49
CA VAL A 38 18.93 -2.78 -7.48
C VAL A 38 19.18 -1.33 -7.88
N ILE A 39 20.41 -1.05 -8.32
CA ILE A 39 20.75 0.20 -9.01
C ILE A 39 20.51 0.01 -10.51
N VAL A 40 19.81 0.94 -11.12
CA VAL A 40 19.56 0.97 -12.55
C VAL A 40 20.53 1.94 -13.20
N SER A 41 21.35 1.42 -14.12
CA SER A 41 22.28 2.21 -14.91
C SER A 41 21.81 2.36 -16.35
N ASP A 42 22.13 3.47 -16.99
CA ASP A 42 21.90 3.64 -18.42
C ASP A 42 22.89 2.82 -19.27
N HIS A 43 22.78 2.88 -20.60
CA HIS A 43 23.67 2.17 -21.52
C HIS A 43 25.14 2.62 -21.46
N ARG A 44 25.44 3.76 -20.81
CA ARG A 44 26.79 4.28 -20.57
C ARG A 44 27.33 3.92 -19.20
N CYS A 45 26.63 3.04 -18.47
CA CYS A 45 26.95 2.65 -17.09
C CYS A 45 26.87 3.81 -16.08
N ILE A 46 26.06 4.83 -16.37
CA ILE A 46 25.77 5.90 -15.42
C ILE A 46 24.57 5.47 -14.58
N ASP A 47 24.76 5.39 -13.26
CA ASP A 47 23.72 5.04 -12.31
C ASP A 47 22.62 6.14 -12.28
N ARG A 48 21.35 5.75 -12.33
CA ARG A 48 20.20 6.65 -12.52
C ARG A 48 19.21 6.63 -11.35
N CYS A 49 18.90 5.45 -10.83
CA CYS A 49 17.89 5.30 -9.78
C CYS A 49 18.05 3.98 -9.04
N GLN A 50 17.38 3.89 -7.90
CA GLN A 50 17.14 2.62 -7.22
C GLN A 50 15.77 2.09 -7.61
N SER A 51 15.64 0.78 -7.76
CA SER A 51 14.41 0.10 -8.13
C SER A 51 14.28 -1.25 -7.45
N HIS A 52 13.06 -1.74 -7.34
CA HIS A 52 12.80 -3.16 -7.05
C HIS A 52 12.80 -3.96 -8.35
N TYR A 53 13.46 -5.11 -8.33
CA TYR A 53 13.48 -6.06 -9.43
C TYR A 53 12.34 -7.08 -9.30
N HIS A 54 11.69 -7.38 -10.44
CA HIS A 54 10.65 -8.39 -10.59
C HIS A 54 10.86 -9.19 -11.85
N ASP A 55 10.73 -10.50 -11.75
CA ASP A 55 10.71 -11.38 -12.92
C ASP A 55 9.32 -11.37 -13.57
N SER A 56 9.01 -10.25 -14.22
CA SER A 56 7.72 -9.98 -14.87
C SER A 56 7.85 -8.98 -16.01
N SER A 57 6.73 -8.68 -16.69
CA SER A 57 6.70 -7.65 -17.75
C SER A 57 7.07 -6.26 -17.22
N ILE A 58 6.64 -5.87 -16.01
CA ILE A 58 7.12 -4.68 -15.28
C ILE A 58 8.31 -5.15 -14.45
N MET A 59 9.50 -5.10 -15.06
CA MET A 59 10.69 -5.71 -14.47
C MET A 59 11.30 -4.86 -13.35
N LEU A 60 11.21 -3.53 -13.46
CA LEU A 60 11.72 -2.63 -12.43
C LEU A 60 10.65 -1.63 -12.01
N ARG A 61 10.52 -1.45 -10.70
CA ARG A 61 9.67 -0.43 -10.07
C ARG A 61 10.58 0.59 -9.41
N ILE A 62 10.62 1.80 -9.98
CA ILE A 62 11.49 2.88 -9.52
C ILE A 62 11.05 3.33 -8.13
N LEU A 63 12.00 3.50 -7.23
CA LEU A 63 11.81 3.98 -5.87
C LEU A 63 12.27 5.43 -5.75
N THR A 64 13.54 5.68 -6.08
CA THR A 64 14.17 7.00 -5.93
C THR A 64 15.29 7.19 -6.95
N GLU A 65 15.53 8.44 -7.34
CA GLU A 65 16.70 8.83 -8.14
C GLU A 65 17.97 8.98 -7.28
N ASP A 66 17.84 9.05 -5.96
CA ASP A 66 19.00 9.02 -5.07
C ASP A 66 19.52 7.59 -4.91
N ILE A 67 20.63 7.33 -5.62
CA ILE A 67 21.26 6.00 -5.65
C ILE A 67 21.93 5.58 -4.32
N ASN A 68 22.12 6.52 -3.40
CA ASN A 68 22.76 6.30 -2.10
C ASN A 68 21.76 6.28 -0.94
N LEU A 69 20.48 6.54 -1.20
CA LEU A 69 19.46 6.60 -0.15
C LEU A 69 19.32 5.25 0.53
N ASP A 70 19.42 5.27 1.86
CA ASP A 70 19.18 4.09 2.69
C ASP A 70 17.71 3.63 2.63
N VAL A 71 17.48 2.31 2.79
CA VAL A 71 16.14 1.70 2.71
C VAL A 71 15.21 2.28 3.77
N GLN A 72 15.70 2.41 5.02
CA GLN A 72 14.88 2.96 6.10
C GLN A 72 14.57 4.44 5.86
N ALA A 73 15.56 5.22 5.43
CA ALA A 73 15.38 6.62 5.10
C ALA A 73 14.37 6.83 3.96
N TYR A 74 14.37 5.95 2.95
CA TYR A 74 13.36 5.96 1.88
C TYR A 74 11.94 5.76 2.43
N TRP A 75 11.74 4.77 3.31
CA TRP A 75 10.43 4.50 3.88
C TRP A 75 9.99 5.58 4.88
N ASP A 76 10.93 6.14 5.63
CA ASP A 76 10.66 7.27 6.54
C ASP A 76 10.14 8.48 5.77
N ASP A 77 10.78 8.86 4.67
CA ASP A 77 10.34 9.95 3.81
C ASP A 77 8.99 9.64 3.14
N THR A 78 8.84 8.46 2.55
CA THR A 78 7.63 8.06 1.82
C THR A 78 6.40 8.03 2.72
N ILE A 79 6.50 7.39 3.88
CA ILE A 79 5.39 7.26 4.83
C ILE A 79 5.14 8.58 5.55
N GLY A 80 6.19 9.32 5.91
CA GLY A 80 6.05 10.65 6.50
C GLY A 80 5.29 11.62 5.60
N ARG A 81 5.64 11.68 4.31
CA ARG A 81 4.90 12.49 3.31
C ARG A 81 3.46 12.04 3.15
N ALA A 82 3.21 10.73 3.14
CA ALA A 82 1.87 10.19 2.99
C ALA A 82 0.97 10.56 4.18
N ILE A 83 1.47 10.45 5.41
CA ILE A 83 0.76 10.86 6.63
C ILE A 83 0.48 12.36 6.58
N HIS A 84 1.50 13.19 6.33
CA HIS A 84 1.33 14.65 6.24
C HIS A 84 0.28 15.06 5.19
N LEU A 85 0.26 14.38 4.03
CA LEU A 85 -0.76 14.62 3.02
C LEU A 85 -2.17 14.31 3.54
N ARG A 86 -2.35 13.17 4.24
CA ARG A 86 -3.67 12.80 4.79
C ARG A 86 -4.11 13.74 5.89
N ASP A 87 -3.20 14.17 6.75
CA ASP A 87 -3.46 15.20 7.77
C ASP A 87 -3.91 16.52 7.13
N SER A 88 -3.25 16.98 6.07
CA SER A 88 -3.62 18.18 5.34
C SER A 88 -4.99 18.09 4.67
N LEU A 89 -5.45 16.87 4.35
CA LEU A 89 -6.78 16.56 3.84
C LEU A 89 -7.82 16.33 4.95
N GLY A 90 -7.42 16.45 6.22
CA GLY A 90 -8.27 16.29 7.39
C GLY A 90 -8.57 14.84 7.77
N PHE A 91 -7.65 13.91 7.52
CA PHE A 91 -7.74 12.50 7.93
C PHE A 91 -6.60 12.10 8.86
N PRO A 92 -6.91 11.39 9.98
CA PRO A 92 -8.25 11.08 10.48
C PRO A 92 -8.97 12.27 11.11
N ASN A 93 -10.30 12.15 11.31
CA ASN A 93 -11.08 13.09 12.09
C ASN A 93 -12.19 12.37 12.86
N ASP A 94 -12.92 13.08 13.73
CA ASP A 94 -13.95 12.52 14.61
C ASP A 94 -15.08 11.79 13.87
N LYS A 95 -15.33 12.14 12.60
CA LYS A 95 -16.37 11.54 11.76
C LYS A 95 -15.85 10.47 10.82
N THR A 96 -14.55 10.50 10.49
CA THR A 96 -13.97 9.57 9.53
C THR A 96 -12.52 9.26 9.91
N ASP A 97 -12.28 8.03 10.32
CA ASP A 97 -10.99 7.47 10.72
C ASP A 97 -10.61 6.24 9.88
N ALA A 98 -11.29 6.04 8.74
CA ALA A 98 -10.95 5.03 7.75
C ALA A 98 -10.52 5.70 6.44
N TYR A 99 -9.27 5.46 6.02
CA TYR A 99 -8.70 6.10 4.83
C TYR A 99 -7.53 5.30 4.25
N ARG A 100 -7.22 5.56 2.98
CA ARG A 100 -6.02 5.02 2.33
C ARG A 100 -4.80 5.86 2.67
N LEU A 101 -3.87 5.28 3.40
CA LEU A 101 -2.60 5.92 3.76
C LEU A 101 -1.58 5.84 2.62
N ILE A 102 -1.42 4.68 1.98
CA ILE A 102 -0.51 4.49 0.84
C ILE A 102 -1.29 3.94 -0.34
N ASN A 103 -1.17 4.58 -1.50
CA ASN A 103 -1.84 4.23 -2.75
C ASN A 103 -0.84 3.89 -3.86
N GLY A 104 0.05 2.96 -3.61
CA GLY A 104 0.98 2.46 -4.63
C GLY A 104 1.80 3.56 -5.28
N GLU A 105 1.72 3.64 -6.60
CA GLU A 105 2.48 4.60 -7.42
C GLU A 105 2.18 6.06 -7.08
N GLY A 106 0.96 6.35 -6.63
CA GLY A 106 0.54 7.72 -6.25
C GLY A 106 1.29 8.27 -5.03
N ASP A 107 1.79 7.38 -4.17
CA ASP A 107 2.60 7.72 -3.00
C ASP A 107 4.06 7.23 -3.13
N HIS A 108 4.53 7.03 -4.35
CA HIS A 108 5.88 6.53 -4.67
C HIS A 108 6.23 5.16 -4.05
N ALA A 109 5.23 4.34 -3.72
CA ALA A 109 5.37 3.02 -3.12
C ALA A 109 4.79 1.92 -4.03
N SER A 110 5.29 1.83 -5.28
CA SER A 110 4.76 0.94 -6.31
C SER A 110 4.64 -0.52 -5.87
N GLY A 111 3.41 -1.00 -5.74
CA GLY A 111 3.11 -2.35 -5.27
C GLY A 111 2.79 -2.44 -3.77
N LEU A 112 2.62 -1.31 -3.08
CA LEU A 112 2.21 -1.24 -1.69
C LEU A 112 0.87 -0.52 -1.55
N ILE A 113 -0.06 -1.11 -0.81
CA ILE A 113 -1.29 -0.46 -0.35
C ILE A 113 -1.28 -0.50 1.18
N VAL A 114 -1.60 0.63 1.80
CA VAL A 114 -1.85 0.69 3.24
C VAL A 114 -3.17 1.42 3.47
N ASP A 115 -4.12 0.73 4.06
CA ASP A 115 -5.40 1.29 4.49
C ASP A 115 -5.45 1.35 6.02
N VAL A 116 -5.97 2.43 6.57
CA VAL A 116 -6.16 2.61 8.01
C VAL A 116 -7.65 2.46 8.34
N TYR A 117 -7.96 1.72 9.40
CA TYR A 117 -9.30 1.49 9.93
C TYR A 117 -9.28 1.77 11.44
N GLY A 118 -9.75 2.95 11.87
CA GLY A 118 -9.58 3.40 13.23
C GLY A 118 -8.10 3.51 13.60
N ASP A 119 -7.64 2.70 14.53
CA ASP A 119 -6.25 2.64 14.97
C ASP A 119 -5.42 1.49 14.37
N THR A 120 -5.94 0.83 13.35
CA THR A 120 -5.31 -0.34 12.73
C THR A 120 -4.92 -0.04 11.28
N ALA A 121 -3.63 -0.11 10.96
CA ALA A 121 -3.13 -0.06 9.60
C ALA A 121 -3.09 -1.47 8.98
N VAL A 122 -3.66 -1.64 7.80
CA VAL A 122 -3.65 -2.89 7.05
C VAL A 122 -2.75 -2.75 5.83
N ILE A 123 -1.64 -3.48 5.82
CA ILE A 123 -0.64 -3.48 4.76
C ILE A 123 -0.97 -4.59 3.75
N GLN A 124 -1.13 -4.23 2.48
CA GLN A 124 -1.23 -5.19 1.39
C GLN A 124 -0.06 -5.06 0.43
N CYS A 125 0.84 -6.03 0.48
CA CYS A 125 1.94 -6.15 -0.48
C CYS A 125 1.43 -6.84 -1.75
N HIS A 126 1.67 -6.20 -2.90
CA HIS A 126 1.36 -6.73 -4.23
C HIS A 126 2.60 -7.34 -4.89
N THR A 127 3.80 -7.04 -4.38
CA THR A 127 5.09 -7.54 -4.87
C THR A 127 5.90 -8.15 -3.75
N TYR A 128 6.76 -9.10 -4.08
CA TYR A 128 7.63 -9.74 -3.10
C TYR A 128 8.67 -8.77 -2.52
N ALA A 129 9.12 -7.79 -3.31
CA ALA A 129 10.00 -6.72 -2.85
C ALA A 129 9.40 -5.93 -1.68
N MET A 130 8.11 -5.56 -1.79
CA MET A 130 7.41 -4.87 -0.70
C MET A 130 7.30 -5.74 0.56
N HIS A 131 7.14 -7.05 0.39
CA HIS A 131 7.14 -7.97 1.51
C HIS A 131 8.53 -8.10 2.16
N ARG A 132 9.61 -8.08 1.38
CA ARG A 132 11.00 -8.12 1.91
C ARG A 132 11.38 -6.86 2.71
N GLU A 133 10.76 -5.72 2.42
CA GLU A 133 10.97 -4.45 3.13
C GLU A 133 9.89 -4.16 4.20
N LEU A 134 9.11 -5.18 4.58
CA LEU A 134 7.96 -5.03 5.50
C LEU A 134 8.38 -4.51 6.88
N ASP A 135 9.56 -4.87 7.37
CA ASP A 135 10.08 -4.41 8.67
C ASP A 135 10.36 -2.90 8.64
N GLN A 136 10.96 -2.38 7.57
CA GLN A 136 11.25 -0.96 7.40
C GLN A 136 9.94 -0.17 7.23
N ILE A 137 9.00 -0.69 6.43
CA ILE A 137 7.66 -0.10 6.25
C ILE A 137 6.95 -0.01 7.59
N THR A 138 6.93 -1.11 8.36
CA THR A 138 6.30 -1.19 9.68
C THR A 138 6.95 -0.23 10.68
N SER A 139 8.27 -0.15 10.69
CA SER A 139 9.03 0.78 11.53
C SER A 139 8.65 2.23 11.26
N SER A 140 8.56 2.61 9.98
CA SER A 140 8.17 3.97 9.58
C SER A 140 6.70 4.28 9.91
N ILE A 141 5.78 3.31 9.70
CA ILE A 141 4.37 3.49 10.09
C ILE A 141 4.25 3.71 11.60
N LYS A 142 4.97 2.94 12.42
CA LYS A 142 4.97 3.11 13.88
C LYS A 142 5.52 4.47 14.30
N ARG A 143 6.61 4.92 13.65
CA ARG A 143 7.27 6.20 13.97
C ARG A 143 6.37 7.40 13.65
N TYR A 144 5.81 7.45 12.45
CA TYR A 144 5.06 8.62 11.98
C TYR A 144 3.56 8.54 12.31
N GLY A 145 3.03 7.35 12.58
CA GLY A 145 1.65 7.11 13.00
C GLY A 145 1.46 7.04 14.52
N GLU A 146 2.49 7.41 15.31
CA GLU A 146 2.42 7.39 16.76
C GLU A 146 1.22 8.20 17.30
N GLY A 147 0.47 7.61 18.24
CA GLY A 147 -0.74 8.20 18.80
C GLY A 147 -2.00 8.03 17.95
N VAL A 148 -1.88 7.55 16.71
CA VAL A 148 -3.02 7.28 15.81
C VAL A 148 -3.09 5.80 15.44
N ILE A 149 -1.97 5.18 15.07
CA ILE A 149 -1.89 3.78 14.62
C ILE A 149 -1.27 2.92 15.73
N ASN A 150 -2.09 2.08 16.35
CA ASN A 150 -1.68 1.17 17.42
C ASN A 150 -1.35 -0.23 16.91
N TYR A 151 -2.03 -0.68 15.86
CA TYR A 151 -1.93 -2.03 15.33
C TYR A 151 -1.56 -2.01 13.85
N ILE A 152 -0.73 -2.97 13.45
CA ILE A 152 -0.36 -3.16 12.04
C ILE A 152 -0.67 -4.60 11.67
N TYR A 153 -1.51 -4.79 10.64
CA TYR A 153 -1.90 -6.07 10.10
C TYR A 153 -1.37 -6.24 8.68
N THR A 154 -0.70 -7.33 8.38
CA THR A 154 -0.29 -7.65 7.00
C THR A 154 -1.26 -8.60 6.34
N LYS A 155 -1.69 -8.25 5.11
CA LYS A 155 -2.62 -9.03 4.30
C LYS A 155 -2.15 -9.06 2.84
N PRO A 156 -1.08 -9.78 2.54
CA PRO A 156 -0.53 -9.85 1.19
C PRO A 156 -1.55 -10.45 0.20
N THR A 157 -1.35 -10.17 -1.08
CA THR A 157 -2.22 -10.72 -2.12
C THR A 157 -2.16 -12.26 -2.15
N ARG A 158 -3.25 -12.88 -2.62
CA ARG A 158 -3.32 -14.34 -2.77
C ARG A 158 -2.18 -14.88 -3.62
N THR A 159 -1.87 -14.23 -4.73
CA THR A 159 -0.78 -14.61 -5.64
C THR A 159 0.58 -14.65 -4.95
N LEU A 160 0.87 -13.68 -4.06
CA LEU A 160 2.10 -13.68 -3.28
C LEU A 160 2.18 -14.87 -2.31
N LYS A 161 1.08 -15.14 -1.61
CA LYS A 161 1.00 -16.28 -0.66
C LYS A 161 1.14 -17.63 -1.34
N GLU A 162 0.60 -17.78 -2.55
CA GLU A 162 0.73 -19.01 -3.33
C GLU A 162 2.13 -19.21 -3.90
N ARG A 163 2.87 -18.11 -4.16
CA ARG A 163 4.20 -18.15 -4.78
C ARG A 163 5.34 -18.24 -3.77
N TYR A 164 5.17 -17.72 -2.54
CA TYR A 164 6.23 -17.61 -1.54
C TYR A 164 5.75 -18.11 -0.18
N GLU A 165 6.41 -19.15 0.34
CA GLU A 165 6.04 -19.80 1.62
C GLU A 165 6.25 -18.92 2.85
N ASN A 166 7.20 -17.99 2.79
CA ASN A 166 7.53 -17.07 3.89
C ASN A 166 6.60 -15.85 3.99
N VAL A 167 5.61 -15.74 3.09
CA VAL A 167 4.66 -14.63 3.09
C VAL A 167 3.51 -14.93 4.05
N VAL A 168 3.45 -14.19 5.13
CA VAL A 168 2.49 -14.40 6.23
C VAL A 168 1.34 -13.38 6.22
N THR A 169 0.22 -13.76 6.85
CA THR A 169 -0.92 -12.89 7.13
C THR A 169 -1.10 -12.81 8.63
N GLY A 170 -1.37 -11.63 9.19
CA GLY A 170 -1.62 -11.45 10.61
C GLY A 170 -1.09 -10.13 11.15
N TYR A 171 -1.21 -9.95 12.45
CA TYR A 171 -0.67 -8.80 13.15
C TYR A 171 0.86 -8.84 13.23
N LEU A 172 1.51 -7.68 13.08
CA LEU A 172 2.95 -7.52 13.16
C LEU A 172 3.34 -6.92 14.52
N GLY A 173 4.15 -7.65 15.28
CA GLY A 173 4.66 -7.19 16.58
C GLY A 173 3.74 -7.44 17.76
N GLY A 174 2.79 -8.38 17.66
CA GLY A 174 1.90 -8.79 18.73
C GLY A 174 0.52 -9.20 18.26
N GLU A 175 -0.42 -9.28 19.20
CA GLU A 175 -1.83 -9.55 18.92
C GLU A 175 -2.59 -8.24 18.72
N GLY A 176 -3.72 -8.30 18.02
CA GLY A 176 -4.61 -7.17 17.77
C GLY A 176 -6.06 -7.60 17.70
N PRO A 177 -7.01 -6.66 17.51
CA PRO A 177 -8.44 -6.95 17.52
C PRO A 177 -8.84 -7.86 16.36
N ALA A 178 -9.60 -8.94 16.64
CA ALA A 178 -10.14 -9.82 15.60
C ALA A 178 -11.07 -9.06 14.62
N VAL A 179 -11.74 -8.02 15.12
CA VAL A 179 -12.64 -7.14 14.37
C VAL A 179 -12.22 -5.70 14.60
N VAL A 180 -11.84 -5.02 13.53
CA VAL A 180 -11.51 -3.59 13.57
C VAL A 180 -12.77 -2.75 13.46
N LYS A 181 -12.84 -1.67 14.26
CA LYS A 181 -13.94 -0.71 14.27
C LYS A 181 -13.46 0.63 13.75
N PHE A 182 -14.24 1.25 12.89
CA PHE A 182 -13.90 2.53 12.29
C PHE A 182 -15.14 3.33 11.93
N ARG A 183 -14.96 4.62 11.67
CA ARG A 183 -16.04 5.53 11.28
C ARG A 183 -15.85 6.03 9.86
N GLU A 184 -17.00 6.21 9.20
CA GLU A 184 -17.10 6.90 7.93
C GLU A 184 -18.33 7.80 7.94
N HIS A 185 -18.13 9.11 7.83
CA HIS A 185 -19.19 10.12 7.97
C HIS A 185 -20.01 10.01 9.28
N GLY A 186 -19.36 9.62 10.38
CA GLY A 186 -19.99 9.43 11.68
C GLY A 186 -20.68 8.06 11.87
N ILE A 187 -20.81 7.26 10.83
CA ILE A 187 -21.38 5.90 10.90
C ILE A 187 -20.29 4.93 11.32
N LEU A 188 -20.59 4.09 12.32
CA LEU A 188 -19.68 3.06 12.81
C LEU A 188 -19.78 1.81 11.91
N TYR A 189 -18.63 1.35 11.44
CA TYR A 189 -18.43 0.11 10.69
C TYR A 189 -17.51 -0.84 11.44
N GLU A 190 -17.65 -2.13 11.11
CA GLU A 190 -16.80 -3.20 11.64
C GLU A 190 -16.31 -4.06 10.47
N SER A 191 -15.05 -4.51 10.53
CA SER A 191 -14.48 -5.45 9.57
C SER A 191 -13.64 -6.51 10.26
N ASN A 192 -13.90 -7.77 9.92
CA ASN A 192 -13.02 -8.86 10.31
C ASN A 192 -11.93 -9.01 9.24
N LEU A 193 -10.69 -8.67 9.59
CA LEU A 193 -9.57 -8.63 8.65
C LEU A 193 -9.20 -10.00 8.08
N GLU A 194 -9.47 -11.10 8.78
CA GLU A 194 -9.15 -12.46 8.33
C GLU A 194 -10.00 -12.89 7.14
N ILE A 195 -11.32 -12.62 7.20
CA ILE A 195 -12.28 -13.07 6.20
C ILE A 195 -12.65 -12.02 5.17
N ALA A 196 -12.40 -10.74 5.45
CA ALA A 196 -12.68 -9.64 4.52
C ALA A 196 -11.81 -9.76 3.26
N GLN A 197 -12.29 -9.25 2.12
CA GLN A 197 -11.47 -9.19 0.90
C GLN A 197 -10.56 -7.95 0.92
N LYS A 198 -9.56 -7.92 0.03
CA LYS A 198 -8.56 -6.84 -0.07
C LYS A 198 -8.00 -6.51 1.32
N THR A 199 -7.96 -5.24 1.68
CA THR A 199 -7.50 -4.78 2.98
C THR A 199 -8.56 -4.90 4.09
N GLY A 200 -9.86 -4.96 3.75
CA GLY A 200 -10.93 -5.06 4.76
C GLY A 200 -12.24 -4.39 4.35
N PHE A 201 -12.18 -3.26 3.63
CA PHE A 201 -13.34 -2.48 3.26
C PHE A 201 -13.11 -1.74 1.93
N PHE A 202 -14.18 -1.36 1.23
CA PHE A 202 -14.11 -0.61 -0.01
C PHE A 202 -14.15 0.90 0.26
N LEU A 203 -13.00 1.48 0.58
CA LEU A 203 -12.86 2.91 0.91
C LEU A 203 -13.21 3.83 -0.27
N ASP A 204 -13.02 3.36 -1.51
CA ASP A 204 -13.36 4.05 -2.75
C ASP A 204 -14.87 4.28 -2.94
N GLN A 205 -15.71 3.52 -2.22
CA GLN A 205 -17.17 3.65 -2.27
C GLN A 205 -17.74 4.63 -1.23
N ARG A 206 -16.91 5.38 -0.53
CA ARG A 206 -17.32 6.31 0.54
C ARG A 206 -18.40 7.29 0.09
N ASP A 207 -18.16 7.99 -1.00
CA ASP A 207 -19.08 9.01 -1.50
C ASP A 207 -20.38 8.41 -2.03
N ASN A 208 -20.30 7.23 -2.63
CA ASN A 208 -21.48 6.48 -3.05
C ASN A 208 -22.34 6.05 -1.86
N ARG A 209 -21.72 5.58 -0.77
CA ARG A 209 -22.46 5.24 0.46
C ARG A 209 -23.15 6.45 1.07
N LYS A 210 -22.46 7.60 1.12
CA LYS A 210 -23.03 8.87 1.60
C LYS A 210 -24.23 9.30 0.74
N LEU A 211 -24.08 9.25 -0.58
CA LEU A 211 -25.16 9.59 -1.51
C LEU A 211 -26.37 8.68 -1.33
N ILE A 212 -26.17 7.37 -1.28
CA ILE A 212 -27.26 6.41 -1.05
C ILE A 212 -27.94 6.69 0.29
N GLY A 213 -27.18 6.97 1.35
CA GLY A 213 -27.74 7.35 2.65
C GLY A 213 -28.70 8.54 2.55
N SER A 214 -28.29 9.61 1.86
CA SER A 214 -29.15 10.80 1.69
C SER A 214 -30.41 10.55 0.84
N LEU A 215 -30.36 9.59 -0.10
CA LEU A 215 -31.50 9.22 -0.95
C LEU A 215 -32.44 8.21 -0.28
N SER A 216 -32.04 7.63 0.83
CA SER A 216 -32.74 6.52 1.52
C SER A 216 -33.66 6.99 2.64
N GLU A 217 -33.65 8.26 2.98
CA GLU A 217 -34.47 8.82 4.05
C GLU A 217 -35.97 8.53 3.83
N GLY A 218 -36.61 7.90 4.82
CA GLY A 218 -38.00 7.49 4.75
C GLY A 218 -38.34 6.39 3.74
N LYS A 219 -37.35 5.69 3.18
CA LYS A 219 -37.53 4.66 2.15
C LYS A 219 -37.08 3.29 2.61
N THR A 220 -37.70 2.25 2.04
CA THR A 220 -37.18 0.88 2.15
C THR A 220 -36.10 0.68 1.08
N VAL A 221 -34.90 0.30 1.50
CA VAL A 221 -33.76 0.07 0.62
C VAL A 221 -33.44 -1.41 0.56
N MET A 222 -33.37 -1.97 -0.64
CA MET A 222 -32.88 -3.32 -0.89
C MET A 222 -31.44 -3.26 -1.36
N ASN A 223 -30.54 -3.84 -0.57
CA ASN A 223 -29.12 -3.94 -0.95
C ASN A 223 -28.85 -5.34 -1.51
N ASN A 224 -28.68 -5.44 -2.81
CA ASN A 224 -28.27 -6.67 -3.49
C ASN A 224 -26.74 -6.69 -3.63
N TYR A 225 -26.14 -7.87 -3.49
CA TYR A 225 -24.69 -8.07 -3.59
C TYR A 225 -23.87 -7.39 -2.48
N CYS A 226 -24.44 -7.32 -1.27
CA CYS A 226 -23.71 -6.92 -0.06
C CYS A 226 -22.48 -7.78 0.12
N TYR A 227 -21.32 -7.14 -0.02
CA TYR A 227 -20.03 -7.82 0.00
C TYR A 227 -19.57 -8.19 1.40
N VAL A 228 -19.93 -7.39 2.40
CA VAL A 228 -19.53 -7.61 3.81
C VAL A 228 -20.70 -8.22 4.54
N ARG A 229 -20.56 -9.48 4.97
CA ARG A 229 -21.57 -10.17 5.76
C ARG A 229 -21.88 -9.53 7.12
N ASN A 230 -21.08 -8.55 7.57
CA ASN A 230 -21.13 -7.99 8.91
C ASN A 230 -21.01 -6.46 8.94
N VAL A 231 -21.59 -5.72 8.00
CA VAL A 231 -21.75 -4.27 8.17
C VAL A 231 -23.06 -4.02 8.90
N HIS A 232 -23.00 -3.85 10.21
CA HIS A 232 -24.12 -3.30 10.96
C HIS A 232 -24.09 -1.77 10.78
N VAL A 233 -24.90 -1.26 9.83
CA VAL A 233 -25.24 0.16 9.81
C VAL A 233 -26.22 0.40 10.96
N ARG A 234 -25.77 0.89 12.09
CA ARG A 234 -26.66 1.46 13.08
C ARG A 234 -26.88 2.92 12.70
N SER A 235 -28.01 3.22 12.07
CA SER A 235 -28.54 4.58 12.06
C SER A 235 -28.96 4.90 13.49
N THR A 236 -28.25 5.77 14.17
CA THR A 236 -28.77 6.44 15.37
C THR A 236 -29.71 7.52 14.89
N HIS A 237 -30.99 7.39 15.22
CA HIS A 237 -31.97 8.47 15.17
C HIS A 237 -31.61 9.54 16.21
#